data_ae0d34a592f98be5613f21e8b01fea7c
#
_entry.id   ae0d34a592f98be5613f21e8b01fea7c
#
_cell.length_a   1.000
_cell.length_b   1.000
_cell.length_c   1.000
_cell.angle_alpha   90.00
_cell.angle_beta   90.00
_cell.angle_gamma   90.00
#
_symmetry.space_group_name_H-M   'P 1'
#
loop_
_entity.id
_entity.type
_entity.pdbx_description
1 polymer ?
#
loop_
_entity_poly.entity_id
_entity_poly.type
_entity_poly.pdbx_seq_one_letter_code
_entity_poly.pdbx_strand_id
1 'polypeptide(L)'
;MKKSHFRYWELALLLALAVTILWGAASLGQQEELGRKVIRLHVIANSDSPEDQALKLRVRDRVLARAQEILEQSADMEQAEQALTAALPELTREARETLAAEGCAQPVQARLEPAEFPTKDYDGFSLPAGKYLALRVIIGQGAGQNWWCVVFPPLCTAAACQWQDAGRAAGLEEDDLSLMAEEDAGYELRFRSVELWDCLLYTSPSPRDGLLSR
;
A
#
# COMPACT_ATOMS: atom_id res chain seq x y z
N MET A 1 -24.70 -35.77 37.33
CA MET A 1 -23.31 -35.34 37.09
C MET A 1 -22.99 -34.86 35.68
N LYS A 2 -23.92 -34.87 34.69
CA LYS A 2 -23.66 -34.42 33.29
C LYS A 2 -23.75 -32.91 33.07
N LYS A 3 -24.38 -32.11 33.94
CA LYS A 3 -24.58 -30.67 33.74
C LYS A 3 -23.33 -29.78 33.97
N SER A 4 -22.34 -30.25 34.74
CA SER A 4 -21.15 -29.45 35.05
C SER A 4 -20.15 -29.43 33.88
N HIS A 5 -19.97 -30.55 33.19
CA HIS A 5 -19.08 -30.63 32.01
C HIS A 5 -19.55 -29.76 30.85
N PHE A 6 -20.85 -29.61 30.65
CA PHE A 6 -21.41 -28.76 29.59
C PHE A 6 -21.06 -27.28 29.83
N ARG A 7 -21.15 -26.81 31.07
CA ARG A 7 -20.80 -25.42 31.45
C ARG A 7 -19.31 -25.08 31.26
N TYR A 8 -18.40 -26.04 31.53
CA TYR A 8 -16.98 -25.83 31.32
C TYR A 8 -16.62 -25.71 29.82
N TRP A 9 -17.29 -26.46 28.94
CA TRP A 9 -17.12 -26.36 27.50
C TRP A 9 -17.64 -25.04 26.97
N GLU A 10 -18.78 -24.58 27.43
CA GLU A 10 -19.35 -23.26 27.07
C GLU A 10 -18.40 -22.13 27.49
N LEU A 11 -17.87 -22.19 28.70
CA LEU A 11 -16.92 -21.23 29.24
C LEU A 11 -15.61 -21.23 28.44
N ALA A 12 -15.09 -22.41 28.10
CA ALA A 12 -13.88 -22.55 27.30
C ALA A 12 -14.07 -21.97 25.87
N LEU A 13 -15.24 -22.21 25.28
CA LEU A 13 -15.58 -21.72 23.95
C LEU A 13 -15.74 -20.19 23.92
N LEU A 14 -16.40 -19.63 24.96
CA LEU A 14 -16.51 -18.18 25.12
C LEU A 14 -15.16 -17.53 25.37
N LEU A 15 -14.28 -18.14 26.17
CA LEU A 15 -12.93 -17.64 26.40
C LEU A 15 -12.09 -17.69 25.12
N ALA A 16 -12.13 -18.79 24.37
CA ALA A 16 -11.46 -18.91 23.10
C ALA A 16 -11.94 -17.86 22.10
N LEU A 17 -13.25 -17.64 22.01
CA LEU A 17 -13.83 -16.59 21.17
C LEU A 17 -13.37 -15.20 21.58
N ALA A 18 -13.38 -14.90 22.89
CA ALA A 18 -12.92 -13.62 23.40
C ALA A 18 -11.43 -13.37 23.09
N VAL A 19 -10.57 -14.38 23.29
CA VAL A 19 -9.14 -14.30 22.95
C VAL A 19 -8.96 -14.06 21.45
N THR A 20 -9.70 -14.75 20.59
CA THR A 20 -9.62 -14.59 19.13
C THR A 20 -10.04 -13.19 18.69
N ILE A 21 -11.11 -12.65 19.28
CA ILE A 21 -11.59 -11.29 18.99
C ILE A 21 -10.55 -10.26 19.44
N LEU A 22 -9.99 -10.39 20.64
CA LEU A 22 -8.99 -9.46 21.16
C LEU A 22 -7.72 -9.49 20.32
N TRP A 23 -7.26 -10.68 19.91
CA TRP A 23 -6.11 -10.83 19.05
C TRP A 23 -6.36 -10.22 17.66
N GLY A 24 -7.51 -10.50 17.06
CA GLY A 24 -7.90 -9.89 15.77
C GLY A 24 -7.95 -8.36 15.84
N ALA A 25 -8.51 -7.81 16.91
CA ALA A 25 -8.56 -6.37 17.12
C ALA A 25 -7.16 -5.74 17.29
N ALA A 26 -6.26 -6.42 18.00
CA ALA A 26 -4.87 -5.98 18.16
C ALA A 26 -4.11 -5.98 16.82
N SER A 27 -4.27 -7.05 16.03
CA SER A 27 -3.64 -7.16 14.70
C SER A 27 -4.12 -6.07 13.73
N LEU A 28 -5.42 -5.76 13.71
CA LEU A 28 -5.96 -4.66 12.91
C LEU A 28 -5.41 -3.30 13.34
N GLY A 29 -5.22 -3.10 14.66
CA GLY A 29 -4.61 -1.87 15.19
C GLY A 29 -3.18 -1.67 14.72
N GLN A 30 -2.37 -2.72 14.68
CA GLN A 30 -0.99 -2.66 14.18
C GLN A 30 -0.93 -2.32 12.69
N GLN A 31 -1.81 -2.92 11.87
CA GLN A 31 -1.89 -2.61 10.44
C GLN A 31 -2.28 -1.15 10.18
N GLU A 32 -3.23 -0.62 10.95
CA GLU A 32 -3.64 0.78 10.84
C GLU A 32 -2.51 1.74 11.27
N GLU A 33 -1.75 1.38 12.31
CA GLU A 33 -0.61 2.16 12.77
C GLU A 33 0.50 2.20 11.71
N LEU A 34 0.85 1.04 11.13
CA LEU A 34 1.79 0.97 10.01
C LEU A 34 1.31 1.84 8.83
N GLY A 35 0.01 1.82 8.54
CA GLY A 35 -0.58 2.63 7.47
C GLY A 35 -0.39 4.13 7.66
N ARG A 36 -0.24 4.60 8.90
CA ARG A 36 0.03 6.02 9.24
C ARG A 36 1.50 6.41 9.13
N LYS A 37 2.41 5.45 9.07
CA LYS A 37 3.87 5.67 9.02
C LYS A 37 4.44 5.56 7.60
N VAL A 38 3.59 5.26 6.61
CA VAL A 38 4.03 4.97 5.24
C VAL A 38 3.24 5.82 4.24
N ILE A 39 3.95 6.45 3.28
CA ILE A 39 3.33 7.07 2.10
C ILE A 39 3.56 6.17 0.91
N ARG A 40 2.46 5.78 0.26
CA ARG A 40 2.51 4.93 -0.92
C ARG A 40 2.44 5.76 -2.22
N LEU A 41 3.00 5.22 -3.30
CA LEU A 41 2.84 5.76 -4.65
C LEU A 41 1.83 4.91 -5.41
N HIS A 42 0.87 5.56 -6.03
CA HIS A 42 -0.14 4.92 -6.86
C HIS A 42 -0.22 5.62 -8.22
N VAL A 43 0.30 4.98 -9.26
CA VAL A 43 0.26 5.50 -10.63
C VAL A 43 -0.76 4.71 -11.43
N ILE A 44 -1.70 5.42 -12.07
CA ILE A 44 -2.81 4.84 -12.81
C ILE A 44 -2.68 5.22 -14.27
N ALA A 45 -2.63 4.23 -15.16
CA ALA A 45 -2.57 4.46 -16.61
C ALA A 45 -3.93 4.95 -17.14
N ASN A 46 -3.90 5.65 -18.28
CA ASN A 46 -5.13 6.05 -18.97
C ASN A 46 -5.97 4.85 -19.42
N SER A 47 -5.33 3.81 -19.97
CA SER A 47 -5.98 2.57 -20.41
C SER A 47 -5.04 1.37 -20.26
N ASP A 48 -5.53 0.17 -20.65
CA ASP A 48 -4.73 -1.06 -20.63
C ASP A 48 -3.94 -1.27 -21.94
N SER A 49 -3.90 -0.28 -22.86
CA SER A 49 -3.08 -0.41 -24.07
C SER A 49 -1.59 -0.52 -23.72
N PRO A 50 -0.81 -1.28 -24.50
CA PRO A 50 0.63 -1.40 -24.26
C PRO A 50 1.34 -0.04 -24.21
N GLU A 51 0.90 0.92 -25.02
CA GLU A 51 1.44 2.27 -25.09
C GLU A 51 1.17 3.03 -23.78
N ASP A 52 -0.07 3.03 -23.29
CA ASP A 52 -0.43 3.68 -22.02
C ASP A 52 0.27 3.05 -20.83
N GLN A 53 0.44 1.71 -20.86
CA GLN A 53 1.18 1.00 -19.82
C GLN A 53 2.67 1.36 -19.84
N ALA A 54 3.29 1.51 -21.00
CA ALA A 54 4.68 1.96 -21.14
C ALA A 54 4.85 3.41 -20.65
N LEU A 55 3.93 4.30 -21.02
CA LEU A 55 3.90 5.71 -20.57
C LEU A 55 3.78 5.79 -19.04
N LYS A 56 2.88 4.99 -18.44
CA LYS A 56 2.73 4.91 -16.99
C LYS A 56 4.07 4.60 -16.28
N LEU A 57 4.83 3.65 -16.80
CA LEU A 57 6.12 3.29 -16.20
C LEU A 57 7.14 4.44 -16.27
N ARG A 58 7.19 5.17 -17.37
CA ARG A 58 8.06 6.34 -17.50
C ARG A 58 7.67 7.47 -16.56
N VAL A 59 6.37 7.76 -16.47
CA VAL A 59 5.84 8.75 -15.53
C VAL A 59 6.14 8.33 -14.08
N ARG A 60 5.95 7.04 -13.76
CA ARG A 60 6.30 6.48 -12.44
C ARG A 60 7.76 6.77 -12.09
N ASP A 61 8.68 6.39 -12.99
CA ASP A 61 10.11 6.50 -12.72
C ASP A 61 10.51 7.96 -12.49
N ARG A 62 9.99 8.88 -13.30
CA ARG A 62 10.28 10.29 -13.16
C ARG A 62 9.70 10.89 -11.88
N VAL A 63 8.43 10.62 -11.59
CA VAL A 63 7.77 11.11 -10.38
C VAL A 63 8.41 10.51 -9.11
N LEU A 64 8.73 9.21 -9.13
CA LEU A 64 9.37 8.55 -8.00
C LEU A 64 10.75 9.17 -7.71
N ALA A 65 11.58 9.33 -8.72
CA ALA A 65 12.92 9.95 -8.57
C ALA A 65 12.79 11.36 -7.97
N ARG A 66 11.87 12.19 -8.50
CA ARG A 66 11.69 13.54 -7.99
C ARG A 66 11.11 13.56 -6.58
N ALA A 67 10.16 12.72 -6.28
CA ALA A 67 9.59 12.60 -4.94
C ALA A 67 10.65 12.19 -3.90
N GLN A 68 11.57 11.29 -4.26
CA GLN A 68 12.69 10.89 -3.40
C GLN A 68 13.64 12.05 -3.11
N GLU A 69 14.04 12.82 -4.11
CA GLU A 69 14.87 14.02 -3.92
C GLU A 69 14.21 15.01 -2.94
N ILE A 70 12.88 15.20 -3.06
CA ILE A 70 12.10 16.07 -2.16
C ILE A 70 12.10 15.53 -0.73
N LEU A 71 12.04 14.22 -0.58
CA LEU A 71 11.93 13.55 0.71
C LEU A 71 13.28 13.26 1.40
N GLU A 72 14.42 13.47 0.72
CA GLU A 72 15.74 13.23 1.31
C GLU A 72 15.97 13.98 2.63
N GLN A 73 15.30 15.11 2.82
CA GLN A 73 15.44 15.94 4.03
C GLN A 73 14.31 15.71 5.05
N SER A 74 13.38 14.83 4.76
CA SER A 74 12.27 14.53 5.66
C SER A 74 12.66 13.46 6.66
N ALA A 75 12.67 13.84 7.94
CA ALA A 75 13.06 12.94 9.03
C ALA A 75 11.89 12.06 9.51
N ASP A 76 10.65 12.49 9.27
CA ASP A 76 9.45 11.82 9.75
C ASP A 76 8.29 11.96 8.76
N MET A 77 7.18 11.28 9.07
CA MET A 77 5.98 11.23 8.25
C MET A 77 5.33 12.60 8.05
N GLU A 78 5.33 13.46 9.08
CA GLU A 78 4.71 14.79 9.02
C GLU A 78 5.46 15.71 8.06
N GLN A 79 6.80 15.71 8.14
CA GLN A 79 7.65 16.45 7.22
C GLN A 79 7.51 15.93 5.79
N ALA A 80 7.45 14.60 5.62
CA ALA A 80 7.26 13.98 4.32
C ALA A 80 5.92 14.38 3.69
N GLU A 81 4.83 14.38 4.45
CA GLU A 81 3.51 14.81 3.99
C GLU A 81 3.49 16.27 3.58
N GLN A 82 4.09 17.16 4.41
CA GLN A 82 4.18 18.59 4.13
C GLN A 82 5.00 18.85 2.86
N ALA A 83 6.16 18.22 2.73
CA ALA A 83 7.05 18.36 1.58
C ALA A 83 6.37 17.91 0.28
N LEU A 84 5.72 16.73 0.28
CA LEU A 84 4.98 16.24 -0.88
C LEU A 84 3.78 17.12 -1.22
N THR A 85 3.04 17.60 -0.21
CA THR A 85 1.89 18.49 -0.42
C THR A 85 2.33 19.78 -1.13
N ALA A 86 3.42 20.39 -0.67
CA ALA A 86 3.99 21.58 -1.31
C ALA A 86 4.49 21.32 -2.73
N ALA A 87 4.99 20.11 -3.00
CA ALA A 87 5.56 19.71 -4.27
C ALA A 87 4.55 19.16 -5.30
N LEU A 88 3.28 19.00 -4.98
CA LEU A 88 2.27 18.46 -5.90
C LEU A 88 2.20 19.18 -7.26
N PRO A 89 2.28 20.53 -7.33
CA PRO A 89 2.31 21.22 -8.63
C PRO A 89 3.55 20.86 -9.45
N GLU A 90 4.70 20.71 -8.81
CA GLU A 90 5.96 20.33 -9.44
C GLU A 90 5.90 18.89 -9.94
N LEU A 91 5.47 17.94 -9.11
CA LEU A 91 5.30 16.53 -9.49
C LEU A 91 4.31 16.37 -10.66
N THR A 92 3.23 17.15 -10.66
CA THR A 92 2.29 17.18 -11.79
C THR A 92 2.95 17.70 -13.05
N ARG A 93 3.79 18.73 -12.96
CA ARG A 93 4.55 19.27 -14.10
C ARG A 93 5.53 18.24 -14.65
N GLU A 94 6.33 17.60 -13.81
CA GLU A 94 7.27 16.55 -14.20
C GLU A 94 6.57 15.38 -14.93
N ALA A 95 5.42 14.96 -14.41
CA ALA A 95 4.61 13.95 -15.07
C ALA A 95 4.12 14.38 -16.45
N ARG A 96 3.67 15.64 -16.57
CA ARG A 96 3.20 16.21 -17.84
C ARG A 96 4.33 16.36 -18.86
N GLU A 97 5.49 16.83 -18.43
CA GLU A 97 6.67 16.98 -19.29
C GLU A 97 7.15 15.62 -19.80
N THR A 98 7.09 14.58 -18.95
CA THR A 98 7.39 13.20 -19.32
C THR A 98 6.43 12.71 -20.42
N LEU A 99 5.12 12.92 -20.27
CA LEU A 99 4.14 12.56 -21.30
C LEU A 99 4.37 13.35 -22.60
N ALA A 100 4.64 14.64 -22.52
CA ALA A 100 4.88 15.49 -23.67
C ALA A 100 6.13 15.07 -24.46
N ALA A 101 7.21 14.66 -23.77
CA ALA A 101 8.43 14.14 -24.39
C ALA A 101 8.18 12.88 -25.22
N GLU A 102 7.16 12.10 -24.85
CA GLU A 102 6.71 10.90 -25.58
C GLU A 102 5.62 11.21 -26.63
N GLY A 103 5.36 12.49 -26.90
CA GLY A 103 4.33 12.91 -27.86
C GLY A 103 2.88 12.70 -27.37
N CYS A 104 2.69 12.49 -26.07
CA CYS A 104 1.38 12.23 -25.46
C CYS A 104 0.82 13.52 -24.83
N ALA A 105 -0.38 13.94 -25.25
CA ALA A 105 -1.07 15.13 -24.74
C ALA A 105 -2.13 14.81 -23.66
N GLN A 106 -2.12 13.61 -23.08
CA GLN A 106 -3.09 13.24 -22.06
C GLN A 106 -2.92 14.12 -20.81
N PRO A 107 -4.03 14.51 -20.16
CA PRO A 107 -3.96 15.20 -18.88
C PRO A 107 -3.35 14.29 -17.81
N VAL A 108 -2.61 14.86 -16.88
CA VAL A 108 -2.09 14.14 -15.71
C VAL A 108 -2.25 15.00 -14.47
N GLN A 109 -2.54 14.36 -13.35
CA GLN A 109 -2.71 15.03 -12.07
C GLN A 109 -2.06 14.19 -10.96
N ALA A 110 -1.26 14.85 -10.11
CA ALA A 110 -0.78 14.31 -8.85
C ALA A 110 -1.65 14.83 -7.69
N ARG A 111 -2.00 13.93 -6.78
CA ARG A 111 -2.76 14.23 -5.55
C ARG A 111 -2.14 13.48 -4.38
N LEU A 112 -2.19 14.06 -3.19
CA LEU A 112 -1.87 13.37 -1.95
C LEU A 112 -3.17 13.18 -1.18
N GLU A 113 -3.64 11.93 -1.07
CA GLU A 113 -4.93 11.61 -0.48
C GLU A 113 -4.93 10.19 0.12
N PRO A 114 -5.74 9.91 1.14
CA PRO A 114 -5.92 8.55 1.63
C PRO A 114 -6.52 7.65 0.55
N ALA A 115 -5.95 6.45 0.37
CA ALA A 115 -6.43 5.46 -0.59
C ALA A 115 -6.29 4.05 -0.03
N GLU A 116 -7.20 3.17 -0.46
CA GLU A 116 -7.17 1.75 -0.13
C GLU A 116 -6.15 1.02 -1.02
N PHE A 117 -5.39 0.13 -0.42
CA PHE A 117 -4.41 -0.70 -1.10
C PHE A 117 -4.64 -2.16 -0.77
N PRO A 118 -4.47 -3.06 -1.74
CA PRO A 118 -4.40 -4.49 -1.46
C PRO A 118 -3.07 -4.83 -0.78
N THR A 119 -2.98 -6.02 -0.19
CA THR A 119 -1.69 -6.60 0.21
C THR A 119 -0.76 -6.64 -1.00
N LYS A 120 0.47 -6.20 -0.82
CA LYS A 120 1.43 -6.13 -1.92
C LYS A 120 2.80 -6.59 -1.43
N ASP A 121 3.32 -7.60 -2.14
CA ASP A 121 4.66 -8.14 -1.91
C ASP A 121 5.66 -7.36 -2.75
N TYR A 122 6.80 -7.05 -2.17
CA TYR A 122 7.95 -6.39 -2.75
C TYR A 122 9.18 -7.29 -2.56
N ASP A 123 10.29 -6.95 -3.15
CA ASP A 123 11.52 -7.71 -2.95
C ASP A 123 12.03 -7.54 -1.51
N GLY A 124 11.86 -8.58 -0.71
CA GLY A 124 12.28 -8.65 0.70
C GLY A 124 11.31 -8.13 1.74
N PHE A 125 10.14 -7.60 1.37
CA PHE A 125 9.11 -7.19 2.33
C PHE A 125 7.71 -7.20 1.72
N SER A 126 6.69 -7.22 2.58
CA SER A 126 5.28 -7.15 2.20
C SER A 126 4.59 -6.01 2.94
N LEU A 127 3.61 -5.37 2.31
CA LEU A 127 2.72 -4.42 2.98
C LEU A 127 1.30 -4.96 3.00
N PRO A 128 0.66 -5.02 4.16
CA PRO A 128 -0.71 -5.50 4.29
C PRO A 128 -1.71 -4.62 3.55
N ALA A 129 -2.87 -5.18 3.24
CA ALA A 129 -4.00 -4.42 2.74
C ALA A 129 -4.42 -3.38 3.78
N GLY A 130 -4.86 -2.20 3.34
CA GLY A 130 -5.30 -1.17 4.25
C GLY A 130 -5.34 0.22 3.63
N LYS A 131 -5.66 1.19 4.48
CA LYS A 131 -5.76 2.59 4.10
C LYS A 131 -4.44 3.30 4.38
N TYR A 132 -3.84 3.84 3.33
CA TYR A 132 -2.56 4.54 3.38
C TYR A 132 -2.70 5.96 2.83
N LEU A 133 -1.85 6.89 3.28
CA LEU A 133 -1.64 8.13 2.55
C LEU A 133 -0.92 7.81 1.25
N ALA A 134 -1.44 8.30 0.13
CA ALA A 134 -0.94 7.96 -1.20
C ALA A 134 -0.68 9.18 -2.06
N LEU A 135 0.51 9.25 -2.65
CA LEU A 135 0.79 10.10 -3.79
C LEU A 135 0.19 9.40 -5.03
N ARG A 136 -0.98 9.86 -5.45
CA ARG A 136 -1.69 9.32 -6.61
C ARG A 136 -1.39 10.14 -7.85
N VAL A 137 -0.93 9.48 -8.91
CA VAL A 137 -0.67 10.07 -10.22
C VAL A 137 -1.62 9.44 -11.22
N ILE A 138 -2.57 10.21 -11.70
CA ILE A 138 -3.64 9.75 -12.58
C ILE A 138 -3.39 10.30 -13.98
N ILE A 139 -3.20 9.40 -14.95
CA ILE A 139 -2.95 9.74 -16.36
C ILE A 139 -4.26 9.55 -17.13
N GLY A 140 -4.66 10.60 -17.88
CA GLY A 140 -5.87 10.57 -18.69
C GLY A 140 -7.12 10.30 -17.86
N GLN A 141 -7.84 9.24 -18.18
CA GLN A 141 -9.07 8.82 -17.51
C GLN A 141 -8.81 7.95 -16.28
N GLY A 142 -7.57 7.45 -16.08
CA GLY A 142 -7.23 6.57 -14.99
C GLY A 142 -7.99 5.22 -15.05
N ALA A 143 -8.25 4.72 -16.25
CA ALA A 143 -9.03 3.49 -16.46
C ALA A 143 -8.15 2.25 -16.70
N GLY A 144 -6.82 2.41 -16.69
CA GLY A 144 -5.87 1.33 -16.91
C GLY A 144 -5.34 0.71 -15.61
N GLN A 145 -4.42 -0.23 -15.76
CA GLN A 145 -3.82 -0.95 -14.64
C GLN A 145 -3.04 -0.02 -13.71
N ASN A 146 -3.10 -0.36 -12.44
CA ASN A 146 -2.45 0.33 -11.34
C ASN A 146 -0.98 -0.09 -11.20
N TRP A 147 -0.15 0.83 -10.71
CA TRP A 147 1.18 0.55 -10.18
C TRP A 147 1.27 1.04 -8.74
N TRP A 148 1.73 0.17 -7.84
CA TRP A 148 1.88 0.49 -6.43
C TRP A 148 3.33 0.38 -5.97
N CYS A 149 3.80 1.38 -5.22
CA CYS A 149 5.13 1.43 -4.63
C CYS A 149 5.07 2.12 -3.28
N VAL A 150 6.22 2.27 -2.61
CA VAL A 150 6.39 3.02 -1.36
C VAL A 150 7.33 4.19 -1.64
N VAL A 151 6.89 5.41 -1.31
CA VAL A 151 7.69 6.61 -1.53
C VAL A 151 8.34 7.10 -0.24
N PHE A 152 7.71 6.86 0.91
CA PHE A 152 8.27 7.15 2.22
C PHE A 152 7.87 6.05 3.22
N PRO A 153 8.81 5.43 3.95
CA PRO A 153 10.28 5.47 3.71
C PRO A 153 10.64 5.03 2.28
N PRO A 154 11.85 5.34 1.76
CA PRO A 154 12.23 5.04 0.36
C PRO A 154 12.56 3.55 0.17
N LEU A 155 11.61 2.66 0.48
CA LEU A 155 11.81 1.21 0.52
C LEU A 155 11.94 0.58 -0.87
N CYS A 156 11.29 1.16 -1.89
CA CYS A 156 11.31 0.59 -3.25
C CYS A 156 12.64 0.79 -4.00
N THR A 157 13.50 1.66 -3.52
CA THR A 157 14.82 1.94 -4.11
C THR A 157 15.98 1.45 -3.25
N ALA A 158 15.72 1.17 -1.98
CA ALA A 158 16.70 0.49 -1.13
C ALA A 158 16.95 -0.91 -1.69
N ALA A 159 18.21 -1.35 -1.71
CA ALA A 159 18.51 -2.75 -1.98
C ALA A 159 17.75 -3.61 -0.97
N ALA A 160 17.25 -4.78 -1.39
CA ALA A 160 16.41 -5.64 -0.57
C ALA A 160 16.97 -5.93 0.84
N CYS A 161 18.29 -5.90 0.99
CA CYS A 161 18.98 -6.06 2.28
C CYS A 161 19.06 -4.78 3.15
N GLN A 162 18.62 -3.62 2.66
CA GLN A 162 18.74 -2.32 3.35
C GLN A 162 17.39 -1.67 3.68
N TRP A 163 16.27 -2.28 3.31
CA TRP A 163 14.94 -1.71 3.53
C TRP A 163 14.64 -1.54 5.03
N GLN A 164 15.12 -2.45 5.89
CA GLN A 164 14.96 -2.36 7.34
C GLN A 164 15.68 -1.15 7.91
N ASP A 165 16.91 -0.87 7.45
CA ASP A 165 17.67 0.29 7.91
C ASP A 165 17.03 1.61 7.45
N ALA A 166 16.52 1.64 6.22
CA ALA A 166 15.74 2.78 5.71
C ALA A 166 14.44 2.99 6.51
N GLY A 167 13.75 1.90 6.87
CA GLY A 167 12.56 1.95 7.71
C GLY A 167 12.85 2.51 9.11
N ARG A 168 13.89 2.00 9.78
CA ARG A 168 14.31 2.49 11.11
C ARG A 168 14.70 3.97 11.07
N ALA A 169 15.43 4.38 10.04
CA ALA A 169 15.84 5.77 9.88
C ALA A 169 14.67 6.74 9.73
N ALA A 170 13.54 6.26 9.19
CA ALA A 170 12.31 7.03 9.01
C ALA A 170 11.29 6.84 10.15
N GLY A 171 11.66 6.15 11.25
CA GLY A 171 10.82 6.03 12.44
C GLY A 171 9.91 4.81 12.48
N LEU A 172 10.13 3.77 11.65
CA LEU A 172 9.47 2.48 11.80
C LEU A 172 10.06 1.73 13.00
N GLU A 173 9.20 1.15 13.82
CA GLU A 173 9.57 0.34 14.98
C GLU A 173 9.82 -1.11 14.58
N GLU A 174 10.45 -1.90 15.46
CA GLU A 174 10.73 -3.32 15.19
C GLU A 174 9.45 -4.13 14.94
N ASP A 175 8.35 -3.75 15.59
CA ASP A 175 7.04 -4.39 15.37
C ASP A 175 6.51 -4.11 13.96
N ASP A 176 6.70 -2.87 13.44
CA ASP A 176 6.35 -2.52 12.05
C ASP A 176 7.20 -3.31 11.05
N LEU A 177 8.50 -3.38 11.31
CA LEU A 177 9.45 -4.11 10.46
C LEU A 177 9.18 -5.61 10.46
N SER A 178 8.82 -6.18 11.62
CA SER A 178 8.45 -7.59 11.71
C SER A 178 7.15 -7.90 10.97
N LEU A 179 6.19 -6.97 10.98
CA LEU A 179 4.94 -7.09 10.23
C LEU A 179 5.16 -7.04 8.70
N MET A 180 6.22 -6.32 8.27
CA MET A 180 6.57 -6.18 6.87
C MET A 180 7.55 -7.26 6.37
N ALA A 181 8.31 -7.88 7.28
CA ALA A 181 9.27 -8.91 6.89
C ALA A 181 8.52 -10.13 6.31
N GLU A 182 8.94 -10.59 5.14
CA GLU A 182 8.61 -11.93 4.64
C GLU A 182 9.33 -12.99 5.49
N GLU A 183 9.03 -13.09 6.76
CA GLU A 183 9.33 -14.33 7.45
C GLU A 183 8.31 -15.35 6.97
N ASP A 184 8.82 -16.52 6.51
CA ASP A 184 8.06 -17.73 6.16
C ASP A 184 6.69 -17.73 6.84
N ALA A 185 5.75 -17.02 6.24
CA ALA A 185 4.39 -16.90 6.74
C ALA A 185 3.73 -18.26 6.53
N GLY A 186 4.20 -19.20 7.30
CA GLY A 186 3.65 -20.53 7.37
C GLY A 186 2.20 -20.55 7.85
N TYR A 187 1.49 -19.44 7.90
CA TYR A 187 0.02 -19.39 8.02
C TYR A 187 -0.44 -17.91 7.97
N GLU A 188 -0.69 -17.35 6.80
CA GLU A 188 -1.68 -16.29 6.69
C GLU A 188 -3.04 -16.88 7.06
N LEU A 189 -3.56 -16.56 8.21
CA LEU A 189 -4.99 -16.75 8.53
C LEU A 189 -5.80 -15.76 7.69
N ARG A 190 -5.91 -16.02 6.38
CA ARG A 190 -6.88 -15.35 5.52
C ARG A 190 -8.24 -15.89 5.92
N PHE A 191 -8.97 -15.12 6.70
CA PHE A 191 -10.40 -15.39 6.88
C PHE A 191 -11.08 -15.14 5.54
N ARG A 192 -11.27 -16.20 4.75
CA ARG A 192 -12.07 -16.16 3.50
C ARG A 192 -13.44 -15.52 3.71
N SER A 193 -13.92 -15.48 4.93
CA SER A 193 -15.16 -14.79 5.31
C SER A 193 -15.03 -13.26 5.22
N VAL A 194 -13.88 -12.67 5.47
CA VAL A 194 -13.65 -11.23 5.32
C VAL A 194 -13.52 -10.88 3.82
N GLU A 195 -12.78 -11.68 3.05
CA GLU A 195 -12.70 -11.53 1.59
C GLU A 195 -14.07 -11.71 0.93
N LEU A 196 -14.90 -12.63 1.42
CA LEU A 196 -16.28 -12.81 0.96
C LEU A 196 -17.19 -11.64 1.33
N TRP A 197 -16.96 -11.04 2.49
CA TRP A 197 -17.70 -9.86 2.95
C TRP A 197 -17.31 -8.61 2.15
N ASP A 198 -16.03 -8.40 1.91
CA ASP A 198 -15.52 -7.33 1.05
C ASP A 198 -15.96 -7.52 -0.40
N CYS A 199 -15.98 -8.75 -0.90
CA CYS A 199 -16.52 -9.08 -2.22
C CYS A 199 -18.03 -8.84 -2.33
N LEU A 200 -18.79 -8.99 -1.23
CA LEU A 200 -20.24 -8.71 -1.18
C LEU A 200 -20.54 -7.22 -1.05
N LEU A 201 -19.66 -6.44 -0.39
CA LEU A 201 -19.81 -4.98 -0.27
C LEU A 201 -19.27 -4.24 -1.51
N TYR A 202 -18.27 -4.80 -2.19
CA TYR A 202 -17.73 -4.31 -3.46
C TYR A 202 -18.37 -5.03 -4.65
N THR A 203 -19.68 -4.91 -4.84
CA THR A 203 -20.33 -5.28 -6.09
C THR A 203 -20.09 -4.24 -7.19
N SER A 204 -18.82 -3.95 -7.44
CA SER A 204 -18.33 -3.41 -8.69
C SER A 204 -16.89 -3.87 -8.88
N PRO A 205 -16.66 -5.16 -9.22
CA PRO A 205 -15.34 -5.57 -9.62
C PRO A 205 -15.08 -5.01 -11.01
N SER A 206 -14.04 -4.23 -11.15
CA SER A 206 -13.34 -4.23 -12.44
C SER A 206 -12.88 -5.67 -12.66
N PRO A 207 -13.32 -6.36 -13.73
CA PRO A 207 -13.02 -7.79 -13.93
C PRO A 207 -11.56 -8.07 -14.31
N ARG A 208 -10.61 -7.17 -14.03
CA ARG A 208 -9.28 -7.15 -14.64
C ARG A 208 -8.08 -7.35 -13.72
N ASP A 209 -8.28 -7.43 -12.41
CA ASP A 209 -7.16 -7.58 -11.47
C ASP A 209 -6.70 -9.04 -11.26
N GLY A 210 -7.30 -10.00 -11.96
CA GLY A 210 -7.15 -11.44 -11.70
C GLY A 210 -6.29 -12.25 -12.66
N LEU A 211 -5.76 -11.69 -13.73
CA LEU A 211 -5.01 -12.47 -14.72
C LEU A 211 -3.79 -11.69 -15.21
N LEU A 212 -2.66 -11.88 -14.60
CA LEU A 212 -1.31 -11.86 -15.16
C LEU A 212 -0.27 -11.72 -14.03
N SER A 213 -0.16 -12.80 -13.24
CA SER A 213 1.08 -13.13 -12.55
C SER A 213 1.64 -14.36 -13.26
N ARG A 214 2.51 -14.15 -14.21
CA ARG A 214 3.56 -15.06 -14.66
C ARG A 214 4.75 -14.26 -15.10
#